data_13da0ee7af720dcbf26113f6c2a885ce
#
_entry.id   13da0ee7af720dcbf26113f6c2a885ce
#
_cell.length_a   1.000
_cell.length_b   1.000
_cell.length_c   1.000
_cell.angle_alpha   90.00
_cell.angle_beta   90.00
_cell.angle_gamma   90.00
#
_symmetry.space_group_name_H-M   'P 1'
#
loop_
_entity.id
_entity.type
_entity.pdbx_description
1 polymer ?
#
loop_
_entity_poly.entity_id
_entity_poly.type
_entity_poly.pdbx_seq_one_letter_code
_entity_poly.pdbx_strand_id
1 'polypeptide(L)'
;MDSFSLPSHKKLWRKDFIILIIAELMITASVYMQIPLFLQRYINSECTIQKGLGVAVSMFGIGLFAIGPFTNWLIQRYRRNKVFIFSTAGMLSVLLFMSVYGYESRMADESAGILLKISCFLFGCFYSLSKRTLTGVLMIDKCESYNRTDANIAASWVSRFSLSVGPAVAVIAMTMTDSIDTDVMANACIAVAILLVCMIRFPFKSPDENVNIISTDRFFYSHDIKYFILLAAIYVVIGLIVSLTDSVMFYGFLSAGFAIAMIGGHYFVRSTKRLSGIIGLVCMLTAFIFIILCRCLPFTDYTVPLLLGCGTGYIGSYVLHKYIDAGIHCERSTAISSYFLACEGGFAGGICISYMFIDNQIMAQFHKILQSFLNCY
;
A
#
# COMPACT_ATOMS: atom_id res chain seq x y z
N MET A 1 -15.85 -5.27 51.63
CA MET A 1 -15.56 -6.29 50.61
C MET A 1 -15.79 -5.61 49.26
N ASP A 2 -14.77 -4.94 48.73
CA ASP A 2 -14.87 -4.30 47.46
C ASP A 2 -14.83 -5.36 46.36
N SER A 3 -15.92 -5.46 45.62
CA SER A 3 -16.01 -6.33 44.45
C SER A 3 -14.98 -5.85 43.43
N PHE A 4 -13.86 -6.54 43.33
CA PHE A 4 -12.94 -6.42 42.21
C PHE A 4 -13.71 -6.76 40.93
N SER A 5 -14.28 -5.75 40.29
CA SER A 5 -14.82 -5.90 38.95
C SER A 5 -13.62 -6.17 38.02
N LEU A 6 -13.49 -7.42 37.58
CA LEU A 6 -12.55 -7.79 36.53
C LEU A 6 -12.70 -6.79 35.37
N PRO A 7 -11.59 -6.21 34.88
CA PRO A 7 -11.67 -5.28 33.76
C PRO A 7 -12.36 -5.96 32.59
N SER A 8 -13.52 -5.45 32.19
CA SER A 8 -14.25 -5.98 31.04
C SER A 8 -13.37 -5.78 29.81
N HIS A 9 -12.87 -6.89 29.24
CA HIS A 9 -12.08 -6.85 28.02
C HIS A 9 -12.91 -6.26 26.88
N LYS A 10 -12.62 -5.03 26.50
CA LYS A 10 -13.33 -4.36 25.42
C LYS A 10 -12.90 -4.96 24.07
N LYS A 11 -13.86 -5.34 23.25
CA LYS A 11 -13.60 -5.89 21.90
C LYS A 11 -12.88 -4.88 21.03
N LEU A 12 -11.93 -5.34 20.17
CA LEU A 12 -11.20 -4.51 19.21
C LEU A 12 -12.15 -3.82 18.21
N TRP A 13 -13.13 -4.55 17.69
CA TRP A 13 -14.07 -4.12 16.66
C TRP A 13 -15.15 -3.19 17.21
N ARG A 14 -14.74 -2.02 17.67
CA ARG A 14 -15.63 -0.94 18.10
C ARG A 14 -15.89 0.00 16.93
N LYS A 15 -16.98 0.79 16.99
CA LYS A 15 -17.38 1.72 15.96
C LYS A 15 -16.21 2.63 15.50
N ASP A 16 -15.49 3.24 16.43
CA ASP A 16 -14.37 4.13 16.11
C ASP A 16 -13.25 3.40 15.35
N PHE A 17 -12.92 2.15 15.77
CA PHE A 17 -11.89 1.37 15.09
C PHE A 17 -12.30 0.96 13.69
N ILE A 18 -13.56 0.54 13.50
CA ILE A 18 -14.10 0.21 12.16
C ILE A 18 -14.03 1.42 11.23
N ILE A 19 -14.41 2.60 11.71
CA ILE A 19 -14.32 3.84 10.92
C ILE A 19 -12.87 4.12 10.49
N LEU A 20 -11.88 3.92 11.39
CA LEU A 20 -10.46 4.11 11.06
C LEU A 20 -9.95 3.07 10.06
N ILE A 21 -10.40 1.81 10.16
CA ILE A 21 -10.09 0.76 9.18
C ILE A 21 -10.66 1.09 7.80
N ILE A 22 -11.87 1.62 7.73
CA ILE A 22 -12.46 2.08 6.45
C ILE A 22 -11.68 3.28 5.90
N ALA A 23 -11.28 4.23 6.75
CA ALA A 23 -10.45 5.35 6.32
C ALA A 23 -9.09 4.89 5.76
N GLU A 24 -8.46 3.87 6.38
CA GLU A 24 -7.23 3.26 5.86
C GLU A 24 -7.44 2.61 4.49
N LEU A 25 -8.54 1.86 4.34
CA LEU A 25 -8.92 1.26 3.06
C LEU A 25 -9.07 2.34 1.98
N MET A 26 -9.78 3.43 2.27
CA MET A 26 -10.03 4.51 1.32
C MET A 26 -8.74 5.21 0.88
N ILE A 27 -7.86 5.57 1.82
CA ILE A 27 -6.58 6.23 1.49
C ILE A 27 -5.69 5.30 0.67
N THR A 28 -5.55 4.05 1.08
CA THR A 28 -4.65 3.11 0.41
C THR A 28 -5.20 2.71 -0.95
N ALA A 29 -6.51 2.48 -1.07
CA ALA A 29 -7.15 2.20 -2.35
C ALA A 29 -7.00 3.36 -3.34
N SER A 30 -7.12 4.62 -2.89
CA SER A 30 -6.96 5.80 -3.76
C SER A 30 -5.57 5.86 -4.41
N VAL A 31 -4.51 5.47 -3.67
CA VAL A 31 -3.14 5.37 -4.22
C VAL A 31 -3.04 4.25 -5.26
N TYR A 32 -3.59 3.09 -4.95
CA TYR A 32 -3.53 1.95 -5.85
C TYR A 32 -4.43 2.09 -7.09
N MET A 33 -5.50 2.90 -7.02
CA MET A 33 -6.29 3.28 -8.20
C MET A 33 -5.46 4.01 -9.26
N GLN A 34 -4.36 4.65 -8.89
CA GLN A 34 -3.49 5.33 -9.85
C GLN A 34 -2.71 4.36 -10.76
N ILE A 35 -2.56 3.09 -10.38
CA ILE A 35 -1.74 2.12 -11.11
C ILE A 35 -2.27 1.84 -12.52
N PRO A 36 -3.54 1.43 -12.72
CA PRO A 36 -4.09 1.23 -14.06
C PRO A 36 -4.09 2.51 -14.90
N LEU A 37 -4.30 3.69 -14.28
CA LEU A 37 -4.21 4.98 -14.95
C LEU A 37 -2.80 5.26 -15.48
N PHE A 38 -1.76 4.99 -14.69
CA PHE A 38 -0.38 5.10 -15.14
C PHE A 38 -0.07 4.11 -16.26
N LEU A 39 -0.56 2.88 -16.18
CA LEU A 39 -0.39 1.87 -17.21
C LEU A 39 -1.04 2.29 -18.54
N GLN A 40 -2.29 2.76 -18.49
CA GLN A 40 -3.00 3.26 -19.67
C GLN A 40 -2.24 4.41 -20.34
N ARG A 41 -1.74 5.35 -19.54
CA ARG A 41 -0.93 6.47 -20.02
C ARG A 41 0.41 5.98 -20.59
N TYR A 42 1.03 4.99 -19.96
CA TYR A 42 2.26 4.38 -20.42
C TYR A 42 2.09 3.75 -21.81
N ILE A 43 1.02 2.99 -22.03
CA ILE A 43 0.76 2.31 -23.30
C ILE A 43 0.50 3.32 -24.42
N ASN A 44 -0.20 4.41 -24.13
CA ASN A 44 -0.60 5.43 -25.12
C ASN A 44 0.50 6.47 -25.38
N SER A 45 1.67 6.39 -24.73
CA SER A 45 2.73 7.39 -24.79
C SER A 45 3.94 6.95 -25.62
N GLU A 46 4.71 7.92 -26.11
CA GLU A 46 6.00 7.68 -26.76
C GLU A 46 7.08 7.23 -25.76
N CYS A 47 8.15 6.58 -26.24
CA CYS A 47 9.21 5.97 -25.43
C CYS A 47 9.88 6.93 -24.43
N THR A 48 10.06 8.20 -24.79
CA THR A 48 10.64 9.23 -23.91
C THR A 48 9.74 9.58 -22.74
N ILE A 49 8.42 9.62 -22.97
CA ILE A 49 7.39 9.89 -21.95
C ILE A 49 7.27 8.69 -21.00
N GLN A 50 7.41 7.47 -21.51
CA GLN A 50 7.37 6.25 -20.72
C GLN A 50 8.46 6.21 -19.65
N LYS A 51 9.72 6.54 -20.00
CA LYS A 51 10.81 6.67 -19.03
C LYS A 51 10.54 7.79 -18.02
N GLY A 52 9.89 8.86 -18.44
CA GLY A 52 9.46 9.95 -17.58
C GLY A 52 8.47 9.51 -16.51
N LEU A 53 7.52 8.64 -16.85
CA LEU A 53 6.57 8.03 -15.91
C LEU A 53 7.28 7.13 -14.89
N GLY A 54 8.23 6.29 -15.32
CA GLY A 54 9.04 5.48 -14.40
C GLY A 54 9.78 6.34 -13.37
N VAL A 55 10.39 7.45 -13.81
CA VAL A 55 11.02 8.41 -12.90
C VAL A 55 10.01 9.07 -11.97
N ALA A 56 8.80 9.40 -12.44
CA ALA A 56 7.75 9.98 -11.59
C ALA A 56 7.34 9.02 -10.47
N VAL A 57 7.16 7.72 -10.77
CA VAL A 57 6.88 6.70 -9.75
C VAL A 57 8.05 6.52 -8.79
N SER A 58 9.31 6.61 -9.27
CA SER A 58 10.47 6.58 -8.37
C SER A 58 10.47 7.75 -7.39
N MET A 59 10.05 8.96 -7.84
CA MET A 59 9.91 10.13 -6.98
C MET A 59 8.84 9.94 -5.91
N PHE A 60 7.72 9.26 -6.23
CA PHE A 60 6.76 8.83 -5.20
C PHE A 60 7.42 7.93 -4.17
N GLY A 61 8.16 6.91 -4.60
CA GLY A 61 8.93 6.03 -3.71
C GLY A 61 9.90 6.80 -2.82
N ILE A 62 10.68 7.74 -3.36
CA ILE A 62 11.59 8.61 -2.59
C ILE A 62 10.81 9.44 -1.58
N GLY A 63 9.65 9.98 -1.94
CA GLY A 63 8.75 10.74 -1.05
C GLY A 63 8.31 9.94 0.17
N LEU A 64 8.04 8.62 0.01
CA LEU A 64 7.69 7.74 1.14
C LEU A 64 8.78 7.73 2.23
N PHE A 65 10.04 7.80 1.84
CA PHE A 65 11.18 7.80 2.76
C PHE A 65 11.51 9.19 3.27
N ALA A 66 11.43 10.22 2.43
CA ALA A 66 11.89 11.57 2.73
C ALA A 66 11.21 12.20 3.95
N ILE A 67 9.90 11.99 4.14
CA ILE A 67 9.16 12.51 5.30
C ILE A 67 9.39 11.69 6.57
N GLY A 68 9.96 10.49 6.44
CA GLY A 68 10.15 9.55 7.54
C GLY A 68 10.82 10.12 8.78
N PRO A 69 12.02 10.72 8.66
CA PRO A 69 12.76 11.26 9.79
C PRO A 69 12.00 12.36 10.58
N PHE A 70 11.09 13.08 9.93
CA PHE A 70 10.29 14.15 10.51
C PHE A 70 8.98 13.68 11.13
N THR A 71 8.57 12.43 10.87
CA THR A 71 7.27 11.90 11.28
C THR A 71 7.06 11.96 12.79
N ASN A 72 8.08 11.58 13.56
CA ASN A 72 7.99 11.58 15.03
C ASN A 72 7.79 12.99 15.58
N TRP A 73 8.57 13.95 15.09
CA TRP A 73 8.45 15.36 15.47
C TRP A 73 7.06 15.92 15.13
N LEU A 74 6.57 15.72 13.93
CA LEU A 74 5.25 16.20 13.50
C LEU A 74 4.12 15.65 14.40
N ILE A 75 4.16 14.35 14.72
CA ILE A 75 3.12 13.68 15.51
C ILE A 75 3.17 14.06 16.99
N GLN A 76 4.34 14.40 17.52
CA GLN A 76 4.49 14.77 18.94
C GLN A 76 4.30 16.28 19.16
N ARG A 77 4.75 17.11 18.22
CA ARG A 77 4.62 18.59 18.31
C ARG A 77 3.20 19.08 18.04
N TYR A 78 2.47 18.41 17.15
CA TYR A 78 1.13 18.81 16.76
C TYR A 78 0.08 17.80 17.22
N ARG A 79 -1.19 18.21 17.20
CA ARG A 79 -2.30 17.29 17.45
C ARG A 79 -2.36 16.23 16.36
N ARG A 80 -2.34 14.96 16.74
CA ARG A 80 -2.26 13.79 15.85
C ARG A 80 -3.33 13.77 14.76
N ASN A 81 -4.59 14.07 15.12
CA ASN A 81 -5.67 14.16 14.16
C ASN A 81 -5.49 15.34 13.18
N LYS A 82 -4.91 16.47 13.62
CA LYS A 82 -4.61 17.58 12.72
C LYS A 82 -3.48 17.24 11.75
N VAL A 83 -2.46 16.51 12.20
CA VAL A 83 -1.37 16.02 11.32
C VAL A 83 -1.94 15.11 10.24
N PHE A 84 -2.84 14.18 10.61
CA PHE A 84 -3.53 13.34 9.65
C PHE A 84 -4.35 14.14 8.65
N ILE A 85 -5.22 15.05 9.12
CA ILE A 85 -6.06 15.86 8.24
C ILE A 85 -5.21 16.72 7.30
N PHE A 86 -4.15 17.35 7.81
CA PHE A 86 -3.22 18.14 7.00
C PHE A 86 -2.53 17.32 5.91
N SER A 87 -1.97 16.15 6.29
CA SER A 87 -1.29 15.29 5.32
C SER A 87 -2.26 14.72 4.28
N THR A 88 -3.46 14.31 4.69
CA THR A 88 -4.47 13.77 3.77
C THR A 88 -5.06 14.86 2.87
N ALA A 89 -5.24 16.10 3.38
CA ALA A 89 -5.64 17.26 2.57
C ALA A 89 -4.55 17.65 1.57
N GLY A 90 -3.25 17.58 1.96
CA GLY A 90 -2.13 17.77 1.05
C GLY A 90 -2.11 16.71 -0.05
N MET A 91 -2.36 15.43 0.31
CA MET A 91 -2.50 14.34 -0.65
C MET A 91 -3.64 14.60 -1.66
N LEU A 92 -4.82 15.02 -1.16
CA LEU A 92 -5.97 15.40 -1.99
C LEU A 92 -5.64 16.54 -2.94
N SER A 93 -5.00 17.61 -2.44
CA SER A 93 -4.63 18.77 -3.24
C SER A 93 -3.67 18.41 -4.36
N VAL A 94 -2.67 17.58 -4.09
CA VAL A 94 -1.71 17.13 -5.09
C VAL A 94 -2.38 16.26 -6.15
N LEU A 95 -3.26 15.34 -5.74
CA LEU A 95 -3.96 14.47 -6.68
C LEU A 95 -4.95 15.27 -7.55
N LEU A 96 -5.68 16.23 -6.98
CA LEU A 96 -6.52 17.15 -7.74
C LEU A 96 -5.70 18.00 -8.73
N PHE A 97 -4.54 18.47 -8.30
CA PHE A 97 -3.63 19.17 -9.20
C PHE A 97 -3.18 18.28 -10.37
N MET A 98 -2.82 17.05 -10.11
CA MET A 98 -2.44 16.08 -11.13
C MET A 98 -3.61 15.75 -12.07
N SER A 99 -4.84 15.66 -11.61
CA SER A 99 -6.02 15.39 -12.45
C SER A 99 -6.43 16.58 -13.33
N VAL A 100 -6.36 17.82 -12.80
CA VAL A 100 -6.77 19.04 -13.52
C VAL A 100 -5.74 19.50 -14.54
N TYR A 101 -4.47 19.48 -14.18
CA TYR A 101 -3.39 19.94 -15.08
C TYR A 101 -2.94 18.88 -16.08
N GLY A 102 -3.66 17.80 -16.15
CA GLY A 102 -3.80 16.84 -17.21
C GLY A 102 -2.48 16.35 -17.84
N TYR A 103 -2.34 15.12 -17.73
CA TYR A 103 -1.29 14.31 -18.31
C TYR A 103 -1.25 14.33 -19.86
N GLU A 104 -2.32 14.76 -20.52
CA GLU A 104 -2.52 14.45 -21.94
C GLU A 104 -1.86 15.42 -22.92
N SER A 105 -1.70 16.69 -22.59
CA SER A 105 -1.28 17.67 -23.62
C SER A 105 0.11 18.26 -23.44
N ARG A 106 0.80 17.99 -22.33
CA ARG A 106 2.03 18.70 -21.97
C ARG A 106 3.21 17.82 -21.56
N MET A 107 3.12 16.51 -21.61
CA MET A 107 4.29 15.66 -21.31
C MET A 107 5.40 15.76 -22.38
N ALA A 108 5.13 16.32 -23.52
CA ALA A 108 6.13 16.67 -24.53
C ALA A 108 7.01 17.84 -24.07
N ASP A 109 6.53 18.68 -23.14
CA ASP A 109 7.31 19.77 -22.56
C ASP A 109 8.11 19.31 -21.34
N GLU A 110 9.40 19.59 -21.34
CA GLU A 110 10.35 19.26 -20.27
C GLU A 110 9.90 19.81 -18.90
N SER A 111 9.29 20.99 -18.89
CA SER A 111 8.74 21.65 -17.70
C SER A 111 7.57 20.88 -17.08
N ALA A 112 6.70 20.29 -17.89
CA ALA A 112 5.56 19.49 -17.39
C ALA A 112 6.03 18.15 -16.80
N GLY A 113 7.08 17.57 -17.38
CA GLY A 113 7.72 16.37 -16.82
C GLY A 113 8.33 16.60 -15.43
N ILE A 114 8.94 17.78 -15.18
CA ILE A 114 9.47 18.17 -13.87
C ILE A 114 8.31 18.35 -12.86
N LEU A 115 7.24 19.00 -13.25
CA LEU A 115 6.08 19.25 -12.39
C LEU A 115 5.41 17.94 -11.94
N LEU A 116 5.27 16.98 -12.83
CA LEU A 116 4.77 15.63 -12.48
C LEU A 116 5.68 14.93 -11.46
N LYS A 117 7.00 14.97 -11.64
CA LYS A 117 7.96 14.38 -10.70
C LYS A 117 7.84 15.00 -9.30
N ILE A 118 7.74 16.33 -9.22
CA ILE A 118 7.56 17.05 -7.96
C ILE A 118 6.22 16.68 -7.33
N SER A 119 5.15 16.62 -8.10
CA SER A 119 3.83 16.23 -7.62
C SER A 119 3.82 14.79 -7.07
N CYS A 120 4.42 13.83 -7.77
CA CYS A 120 4.57 12.46 -7.29
C CYS A 120 5.40 12.38 -5.99
N PHE A 121 6.49 13.15 -5.90
CA PHE A 121 7.28 13.24 -4.67
C PHE A 121 6.45 13.74 -3.48
N LEU A 122 5.75 14.86 -3.65
CA LEU A 122 4.87 15.43 -2.62
C LEU A 122 3.74 14.48 -2.25
N PHE A 123 3.14 13.82 -3.24
CA PHE A 123 2.11 12.80 -3.02
C PHE A 123 2.63 11.65 -2.15
N GLY A 124 3.85 11.15 -2.43
CA GLY A 124 4.52 10.14 -1.61
C GLY A 124 4.78 10.62 -0.18
N CYS A 125 5.24 11.85 0.01
CA CYS A 125 5.44 12.45 1.34
C CYS A 125 4.13 12.50 2.14
N PHE A 126 3.08 13.06 1.55
CA PHE A 126 1.79 13.22 2.22
C PHE A 126 1.12 11.86 2.50
N TYR A 127 1.17 10.92 1.56
CA TYR A 127 0.66 9.56 1.76
C TYR A 127 1.38 8.84 2.91
N SER A 128 2.71 8.87 2.93
CA SER A 128 3.51 8.23 3.96
C SER A 128 3.19 8.79 5.36
N LEU A 129 3.09 10.11 5.48
CA LEU A 129 2.74 10.77 6.75
C LEU A 129 1.31 10.44 7.18
N SER A 130 0.35 10.49 6.26
CA SER A 130 -1.05 10.16 6.51
C SER A 130 -1.21 8.72 6.98
N LYS A 131 -0.64 7.76 6.27
CA LYS A 131 -0.70 6.33 6.59
C LYS A 131 -0.08 6.01 7.95
N ARG A 132 1.12 6.51 8.23
CA ARG A 132 1.79 6.31 9.53
C ARG A 132 1.02 6.94 10.69
N THR A 133 0.47 8.13 10.48
CA THR A 133 -0.36 8.79 11.51
C THR A 133 -1.62 7.99 11.78
N LEU A 134 -2.27 7.47 10.75
CA LEU A 134 -3.51 6.69 10.88
C LEU A 134 -3.25 5.35 11.57
N THR A 135 -2.38 4.52 10.99
CA THR A 135 -2.13 3.15 11.46
C THR A 135 -1.28 3.10 12.73
N GLY A 136 -0.19 3.87 12.76
CA GLY A 136 0.77 3.84 13.87
C GLY A 136 0.34 4.63 15.11
N VAL A 137 -0.66 5.52 14.97
CA VAL A 137 -1.05 6.42 16.07
C VAL A 137 -2.55 6.44 16.32
N LEU A 138 -3.37 6.89 15.36
CA LEU A 138 -4.81 7.09 15.59
C LEU A 138 -5.56 5.79 15.89
N MET A 139 -5.26 4.72 15.16
CA MET A 139 -5.81 3.38 15.44
C MET A 139 -5.37 2.86 16.81
N ILE A 140 -4.10 3.06 17.16
CA ILE A 140 -3.55 2.62 18.45
C ILE A 140 -4.12 3.42 19.63
N ASP A 141 -4.37 4.72 19.45
CA ASP A 141 -5.00 5.57 20.47
C ASP A 141 -6.45 5.14 20.79
N LYS A 142 -7.11 4.43 19.87
CA LYS A 142 -8.47 3.90 20.04
C LYS A 142 -8.52 2.46 20.53
N CYS A 143 -7.35 1.79 20.60
CA CYS A 143 -7.23 0.42 21.07
C CYS A 143 -6.71 0.36 22.50
N GLU A 144 -7.16 -0.62 23.25
CA GLU A 144 -6.54 -0.96 24.52
C GLU A 144 -5.18 -1.63 24.31
N SER A 145 -4.27 -1.53 25.29
CA SER A 145 -2.88 -1.96 25.14
C SER A 145 -2.72 -3.43 24.70
N TYR A 146 -3.60 -4.31 25.16
CA TYR A 146 -3.60 -5.74 24.76
C TYR A 146 -4.08 -5.99 23.34
N ASN A 147 -4.90 -5.10 22.74
CA ASN A 147 -5.43 -5.24 21.38
C ASN A 147 -4.54 -4.58 20.31
N ARG A 148 -3.44 -3.92 20.68
CA ARG A 148 -2.59 -3.18 19.73
C ARG A 148 -1.99 -4.07 18.65
N THR A 149 -1.60 -5.28 18.99
CA THR A 149 -1.08 -6.27 18.03
C THR A 149 -2.12 -6.64 16.99
N ASP A 150 -3.34 -6.93 17.43
CA ASP A 150 -4.44 -7.30 16.54
C ASP A 150 -4.87 -6.12 15.66
N ALA A 151 -4.82 -4.89 16.18
CA ALA A 151 -5.09 -3.68 15.41
C ALA A 151 -4.09 -3.51 14.25
N ASN A 152 -2.80 -3.75 14.51
CA ASN A 152 -1.76 -3.66 13.49
C ASN A 152 -1.87 -4.78 12.44
N ILE A 153 -2.23 -5.98 12.87
CA ILE A 153 -2.52 -7.11 11.97
C ILE A 153 -3.72 -6.75 11.08
N ALA A 154 -4.80 -6.22 11.64
CA ALA A 154 -5.97 -5.78 10.87
C ALA A 154 -5.61 -4.70 9.85
N ALA A 155 -4.87 -3.66 10.23
CA ALA A 155 -4.40 -2.61 9.32
C ALA A 155 -3.54 -3.18 8.18
N SER A 156 -2.65 -4.14 8.46
CA SER A 156 -1.83 -4.77 7.43
C SER A 156 -2.66 -5.58 6.42
N TRP A 157 -3.73 -6.23 6.86
CA TRP A 157 -4.65 -6.93 5.95
C TRP A 157 -5.42 -5.97 5.06
N VAL A 158 -5.89 -4.85 5.63
CA VAL A 158 -6.57 -3.80 4.86
C VAL A 158 -5.67 -3.25 3.77
N SER A 159 -4.39 -2.95 4.07
CA SER A 159 -3.42 -2.51 3.07
C SER A 159 -3.23 -3.52 1.93
N ARG A 160 -3.20 -4.82 2.23
CA ARG A 160 -3.09 -5.88 1.20
C ARG A 160 -4.35 -5.96 0.35
N PHE A 161 -5.54 -5.94 0.96
CA PHE A 161 -6.79 -5.92 0.20
C PHE A 161 -6.91 -4.67 -0.67
N SER A 162 -6.44 -3.52 -0.19
CA SER A 162 -6.42 -2.29 -0.99
C SER A 162 -5.58 -2.42 -2.25
N LEU A 163 -4.48 -3.21 -2.21
CA LEU A 163 -3.62 -3.48 -3.37
C LEU A 163 -4.36 -4.22 -4.51
N SER A 164 -5.39 -4.99 -4.18
CA SER A 164 -6.23 -5.66 -5.18
C SER A 164 -7.51 -4.89 -5.49
N VAL A 165 -8.17 -4.36 -4.46
CA VAL A 165 -9.46 -3.66 -4.60
C VAL A 165 -9.29 -2.32 -5.31
N GLY A 166 -8.26 -1.54 -4.99
CA GLY A 166 -8.01 -0.23 -5.61
C GLY A 166 -7.90 -0.32 -7.14
N PRO A 167 -6.95 -1.09 -7.68
CA PRO A 167 -6.82 -1.25 -9.12
C PRO A 167 -8.03 -1.91 -9.77
N ALA A 168 -8.69 -2.88 -9.12
CA ALA A 168 -9.91 -3.49 -9.65
C ALA A 168 -11.02 -2.46 -9.87
N VAL A 169 -11.25 -1.60 -8.88
CA VAL A 169 -12.24 -0.51 -8.97
C VAL A 169 -11.85 0.48 -10.07
N ALA A 170 -10.56 0.82 -10.18
CA ALA A 170 -10.08 1.71 -11.23
C ALA A 170 -10.32 1.13 -12.62
N VAL A 171 -9.98 -0.15 -12.86
CA VAL A 171 -10.20 -0.80 -14.16
C VAL A 171 -11.70 -0.88 -14.49
N ILE A 172 -12.56 -1.22 -13.51
CA ILE A 172 -14.02 -1.22 -13.72
C ILE A 172 -14.51 0.19 -14.09
N ALA A 173 -14.04 1.22 -13.38
CA ALA A 173 -14.40 2.61 -13.68
C ALA A 173 -13.97 3.00 -15.11
N MET A 174 -12.74 2.65 -15.51
CA MET A 174 -12.20 2.93 -16.85
C MET A 174 -12.95 2.19 -17.97
N THR A 175 -13.54 1.03 -17.70
CA THR A 175 -14.35 0.29 -18.68
C THR A 175 -15.77 0.84 -18.81
N MET A 176 -16.28 1.50 -17.77
CA MET A 176 -17.64 2.06 -17.75
C MET A 176 -17.69 3.55 -18.11
N THR A 177 -16.60 4.27 -17.84
CA THR A 177 -16.50 5.72 -17.97
C THR A 177 -15.10 6.12 -18.45
N ASP A 178 -14.89 7.41 -18.73
CA ASP A 178 -13.58 7.92 -19.12
C ASP A 178 -12.56 7.92 -17.95
N SER A 179 -11.27 8.02 -18.28
CA SER A 179 -10.17 8.05 -17.30
C SER A 179 -10.29 9.16 -16.23
N ILE A 180 -10.96 10.27 -16.58
CA ILE A 180 -11.24 11.39 -15.68
C ILE A 180 -12.08 10.95 -14.47
N ASP A 181 -13.05 10.08 -14.66
CA ASP A 181 -13.95 9.62 -13.59
C ASP A 181 -13.20 8.77 -12.55
N THR A 182 -12.18 8.05 -12.97
CA THR A 182 -11.33 7.27 -12.04
C THR A 182 -10.52 8.17 -11.12
N ASP A 183 -9.97 9.30 -11.62
CA ASP A 183 -9.29 10.30 -10.80
C ASP A 183 -10.25 10.96 -9.80
N VAL A 184 -11.48 11.25 -10.22
CA VAL A 184 -12.53 11.77 -9.35
C VAL A 184 -12.88 10.78 -8.24
N MET A 185 -12.99 9.49 -8.55
CA MET A 185 -13.24 8.44 -7.56
C MET A 185 -12.10 8.32 -6.54
N ALA A 186 -10.83 8.36 -6.98
CA ALA A 186 -9.68 8.34 -6.09
C ALA A 186 -9.66 9.56 -5.16
N ASN A 187 -9.96 10.76 -5.68
CA ASN A 187 -10.10 11.98 -4.88
C ASN A 187 -11.27 11.88 -3.89
N ALA A 188 -12.41 11.33 -4.29
CA ALA A 188 -13.55 11.09 -3.42
C ALA A 188 -13.20 10.14 -2.26
N CYS A 189 -12.44 9.08 -2.50
CA CYS A 189 -11.95 8.19 -1.45
C CYS A 189 -11.11 8.93 -0.40
N ILE A 190 -10.21 9.82 -0.82
CA ILE A 190 -9.40 10.64 0.10
C ILE A 190 -10.30 11.60 0.91
N ALA A 191 -11.24 12.26 0.25
CA ALA A 191 -12.17 13.16 0.92
C ALA A 191 -13.03 12.43 1.97
N VAL A 192 -13.55 11.25 1.63
CA VAL A 192 -14.30 10.39 2.56
C VAL A 192 -13.43 10.00 3.75
N ALA A 193 -12.16 9.64 3.54
CA ALA A 193 -11.26 9.30 4.64
C ALA A 193 -11.07 10.48 5.62
N ILE A 194 -10.94 11.70 5.12
CA ILE A 194 -10.87 12.91 5.97
C ILE A 194 -12.16 13.05 6.79
N LEU A 195 -13.33 12.94 6.16
CA LEU A 195 -14.62 13.06 6.82
C LEU A 195 -14.79 12.00 7.91
N LEU A 196 -14.43 10.74 7.64
CA LEU A 196 -14.51 9.65 8.60
C LEU A 196 -13.65 9.92 9.85
N VAL A 197 -12.43 10.39 9.68
CA VAL A 197 -11.56 10.72 10.83
C VAL A 197 -12.05 11.94 11.59
N CYS A 198 -12.62 12.95 10.91
CA CYS A 198 -13.24 14.11 11.57
C CYS A 198 -14.45 13.74 12.45
N MET A 199 -15.15 12.65 12.16
CA MET A 199 -16.27 12.17 12.99
C MET A 199 -15.83 11.57 14.33
N ILE A 200 -14.53 11.26 14.49
CA ILE A 200 -14.01 10.59 15.68
C ILE A 200 -13.41 11.61 16.64
N ARG A 201 -13.79 11.51 17.91
CA ARG A 201 -13.18 12.30 18.98
C ARG A 201 -11.95 11.57 19.52
N PHE A 202 -10.77 12.18 19.36
CA PHE A 202 -9.52 11.66 19.92
C PHE A 202 -9.20 12.29 21.26
N PRO A 203 -8.57 11.56 22.19
CA PRO A 203 -8.13 12.11 23.45
C PRO A 203 -7.11 13.23 23.22
N PHE A 204 -7.19 14.27 24.01
CA PHE A 204 -6.23 15.36 23.97
C PHE A 204 -4.91 14.85 24.56
N LYS A 205 -3.84 14.99 23.81
CA LYS A 205 -2.47 14.85 24.31
C LYS A 205 -1.77 16.18 24.18
N SER A 206 -1.16 16.65 25.27
CA SER A 206 -0.34 17.86 25.23
C SER A 206 0.80 17.71 24.23
N PRO A 207 1.10 18.72 23.42
CA PRO A 207 2.29 18.74 22.58
C PRO A 207 3.55 18.60 23.44
N ASP A 208 4.52 17.85 22.93
CA ASP A 208 5.84 17.73 23.54
C ASP A 208 6.79 18.71 22.84
N GLU A 209 7.42 19.60 23.62
CA GLU A 209 8.29 20.65 23.09
C GLU A 209 9.73 20.19 22.90
N ASN A 210 10.16 19.14 23.61
CA ASN A 210 11.53 18.66 23.65
C ASN A 210 11.81 17.49 22.68
N VAL A 211 11.11 17.43 21.55
CA VAL A 211 11.29 16.36 20.58
C VAL A 211 12.29 16.75 19.52
N ASN A 212 13.25 15.88 19.26
CA ASN A 212 14.19 16.04 18.16
C ASN A 212 13.45 16.10 16.80
N ILE A 213 13.83 17.06 15.94
CA ILE A 213 13.23 17.26 14.60
C ILE A 213 13.49 16.03 13.72
N ILE A 214 14.70 15.47 13.78
CA ILE A 214 15.11 14.30 13.02
C ILE A 214 15.23 13.11 13.98
N SER A 215 14.49 12.05 13.70
CA SER A 215 14.52 10.83 14.51
C SER A 215 14.21 9.60 13.65
N THR A 216 14.82 8.47 14.00
CA THR A 216 14.47 7.17 13.41
C THR A 216 13.21 6.56 14.04
N ASP A 217 12.74 7.12 15.17
CA ASP A 217 11.53 6.68 15.84
C ASP A 217 10.30 6.85 14.91
N ARG A 218 9.43 5.85 14.90
CA ARG A 218 8.24 5.79 14.04
C ARG A 218 8.54 5.87 12.54
N PHE A 219 9.81 5.69 12.17
CA PHE A 219 10.27 5.70 10.79
C PHE A 219 10.89 4.38 10.39
N PHE A 220 12.08 4.05 10.92
CA PHE A 220 12.86 2.92 10.45
C PHE A 220 13.48 2.12 11.60
N TYR A 221 13.19 0.81 11.63
CA TYR A 221 13.70 -0.14 12.58
C TYR A 221 14.90 -0.89 12.00
N SER A 222 16.11 -0.54 12.46
CA SER A 222 17.36 -1.00 11.86
C SER A 222 17.80 -2.42 12.30
N HIS A 223 17.31 -2.92 13.43
CA HIS A 223 17.78 -4.19 13.99
C HIS A 223 17.47 -5.40 13.12
N ASP A 224 16.38 -5.37 12.36
CA ASP A 224 15.92 -6.49 11.53
C ASP A 224 15.84 -6.14 10.05
N ILE A 225 16.84 -5.44 9.51
CA ILE A 225 16.94 -5.00 8.12
C ILE A 225 16.78 -6.16 7.10
N LYS A 226 17.14 -7.39 7.48
CA LYS A 226 16.96 -8.58 6.64
C LYS A 226 15.49 -8.82 6.26
N TYR A 227 14.56 -8.59 7.20
CA TYR A 227 13.13 -8.73 6.93
C TYR A 227 12.59 -7.58 6.08
N PHE A 228 13.18 -6.38 6.23
CA PHE A 228 12.89 -5.25 5.36
C PHE A 228 13.26 -5.56 3.91
N ILE A 229 14.48 -6.01 3.67
CA ILE A 229 14.98 -6.33 2.33
C ILE A 229 14.17 -7.48 1.71
N LEU A 230 13.91 -8.54 2.48
CA LEU A 230 13.09 -9.66 2.01
C LEU A 230 11.70 -9.21 1.56
N LEU A 231 11.03 -8.42 2.40
CA LEU A 231 9.68 -7.95 2.12
C LEU A 231 9.66 -6.97 0.94
N ALA A 232 10.61 -6.03 0.91
CA ALA A 232 10.77 -5.09 -0.19
C ALA A 232 11.01 -5.82 -1.52
N ALA A 233 11.89 -6.82 -1.55
CA ALA A 233 12.14 -7.63 -2.75
C ALA A 233 10.88 -8.34 -3.27
N ILE A 234 10.06 -8.91 -2.38
CA ILE A 234 8.79 -9.55 -2.75
C ILE A 234 7.83 -8.51 -3.34
N TYR A 235 7.71 -7.34 -2.72
CA TYR A 235 6.83 -6.29 -3.21
C TYR A 235 7.35 -5.63 -4.51
N VAL A 236 8.66 -5.60 -4.75
CA VAL A 236 9.23 -5.23 -6.07
C VAL A 236 8.71 -6.16 -7.15
N VAL A 237 8.73 -7.45 -6.93
CA VAL A 237 8.22 -8.42 -7.91
C VAL A 237 6.72 -8.24 -8.15
N ILE A 238 5.94 -8.01 -7.10
CA ILE A 238 4.51 -7.75 -7.25
C ILE A 238 4.26 -6.45 -7.99
N GLY A 239 5.00 -5.39 -7.68
CA GLY A 239 4.94 -4.12 -8.39
C GLY A 239 5.24 -4.27 -9.89
N LEU A 240 6.23 -5.09 -10.25
CA LEU A 240 6.53 -5.46 -11.64
C LEU A 240 5.33 -6.12 -12.34
N ILE A 241 4.71 -7.12 -11.71
CA ILE A 241 3.60 -7.87 -12.32
C ILE A 241 2.35 -6.99 -12.42
N VAL A 242 2.00 -6.29 -11.34
CA VAL A 242 0.80 -5.46 -11.26
C VAL A 242 0.87 -4.26 -12.21
N SER A 243 2.07 -3.69 -12.42
CA SER A 243 2.25 -2.57 -13.35
C SER A 243 2.00 -2.93 -14.82
N LEU A 244 1.95 -4.22 -15.15
CA LEU A 244 1.72 -4.74 -16.49
C LEU A 244 0.30 -5.29 -16.68
N THR A 245 -0.56 -5.18 -15.67
CA THR A 245 -1.86 -5.86 -15.65
C THR A 245 -2.99 -4.85 -15.53
N ASP A 246 -3.98 -4.96 -16.41
CA ASP A 246 -5.21 -4.16 -16.45
C ASP A 246 -6.50 -5.01 -16.30
N SER A 247 -6.37 -6.26 -15.87
CA SER A 247 -7.48 -7.20 -15.78
C SER A 247 -8.17 -7.19 -14.42
N VAL A 248 -9.49 -6.94 -14.38
CA VAL A 248 -10.32 -7.07 -13.18
C VAL A 248 -10.24 -8.47 -12.59
N MET A 249 -10.21 -9.50 -13.45
CA MET A 249 -10.12 -10.90 -13.03
C MET A 249 -8.82 -11.19 -12.28
N PHE A 250 -7.68 -10.64 -12.74
CA PHE A 250 -6.41 -10.75 -12.05
C PHE A 250 -6.51 -10.22 -10.62
N TYR A 251 -7.04 -9.01 -10.42
CA TYR A 251 -7.19 -8.41 -9.10
C TYR A 251 -8.21 -9.14 -8.23
N GLY A 252 -9.26 -9.71 -8.84
CA GLY A 252 -10.24 -10.56 -8.14
C GLY A 252 -9.60 -11.82 -7.56
N PHE A 253 -8.80 -12.56 -8.34
CA PHE A 253 -8.10 -13.76 -7.87
C PHE A 253 -6.95 -13.41 -6.91
N LEU A 254 -6.28 -12.28 -7.08
CA LEU A 254 -5.30 -11.77 -6.11
C LEU A 254 -5.96 -11.52 -4.74
N SER A 255 -7.15 -10.89 -4.73
CA SER A 255 -7.95 -10.68 -3.52
C SER A 255 -8.38 -11.98 -2.87
N ALA A 256 -8.83 -12.96 -3.67
CA ALA A 256 -9.16 -14.30 -3.19
C ALA A 256 -7.96 -14.99 -2.53
N GLY A 257 -6.76 -14.85 -3.12
CA GLY A 257 -5.50 -15.32 -2.53
C GLY A 257 -5.21 -14.69 -1.17
N PHE A 258 -5.41 -13.38 -1.03
CA PHE A 258 -5.29 -12.71 0.27
C PHE A 258 -6.30 -13.23 1.29
N ALA A 259 -7.55 -13.47 0.89
CA ALA A 259 -8.58 -14.03 1.77
C ALA A 259 -8.21 -15.45 2.26
N ILE A 260 -7.71 -16.29 1.36
CA ILE A 260 -7.22 -17.65 1.71
C ILE A 260 -6.05 -17.54 2.71
N ALA A 261 -5.09 -16.65 2.47
CA ALA A 261 -3.97 -16.46 3.37
C ALA A 261 -4.39 -15.89 4.73
N MET A 262 -5.39 -15.01 4.77
CA MET A 262 -5.93 -14.45 6.01
C MET A 262 -6.60 -15.55 6.86
N ILE A 263 -7.47 -16.35 6.25
CA ILE A 263 -8.16 -17.45 6.91
C ILE A 263 -7.15 -18.53 7.35
N GLY A 264 -6.29 -18.96 6.44
CA GLY A 264 -5.28 -19.98 6.72
C GLY A 264 -4.26 -19.51 7.76
N GLY A 265 -3.85 -18.22 7.71
CA GLY A 265 -2.97 -17.62 8.71
C GLY A 265 -3.56 -17.65 10.12
N HIS A 266 -4.86 -17.45 10.27
CA HIS A 266 -5.54 -17.54 11.55
C HIS A 266 -5.44 -18.96 12.16
N TYR A 267 -5.55 -19.99 11.34
CA TYR A 267 -5.47 -21.39 11.79
C TYR A 267 -4.02 -21.86 11.97
N PHE A 268 -3.12 -21.59 11.02
CA PHE A 268 -1.76 -22.14 11.00
C PHE A 268 -0.76 -21.35 11.87
N VAL A 269 -0.90 -20.02 11.99
CA VAL A 269 0.02 -19.19 12.80
C VAL A 269 -0.08 -19.53 14.28
N ARG A 270 -1.21 -20.05 14.74
CA ARG A 270 -1.34 -20.51 16.12
C ARG A 270 -0.44 -21.70 16.45
N SER A 271 -0.09 -22.55 15.46
CA SER A 271 0.74 -23.74 15.71
C SER A 271 2.21 -23.53 15.39
N THR A 272 2.57 -22.84 14.29
CA THR A 272 3.98 -22.65 13.92
C THR A 272 4.17 -21.45 13.01
N LYS A 273 4.66 -20.32 13.55
CA LYS A 273 4.90 -19.07 12.80
C LYS A 273 5.82 -19.29 11.56
N ARG A 274 6.80 -20.20 11.64
CA ARG A 274 7.72 -20.52 10.52
C ARG A 274 6.99 -21.16 9.34
N LEU A 275 5.96 -21.96 9.59
CA LEU A 275 5.20 -22.65 8.54
C LEU A 275 4.53 -21.66 7.59
N SER A 276 3.98 -20.56 8.12
CA SER A 276 3.40 -19.49 7.30
C SER A 276 4.41 -18.90 6.30
N GLY A 277 5.65 -18.62 6.74
CA GLY A 277 6.70 -18.14 5.83
C GLY A 277 7.06 -19.14 4.73
N ILE A 278 7.15 -20.44 5.08
CA ILE A 278 7.47 -21.51 4.12
C ILE A 278 6.34 -21.66 3.10
N ILE A 279 5.08 -21.75 3.54
CA ILE A 279 3.92 -21.83 2.65
C ILE A 279 3.91 -20.64 1.69
N GLY A 280 4.13 -19.44 2.21
CA GLY A 280 4.17 -18.25 1.38
C GLY A 280 5.27 -18.28 0.31
N LEU A 281 6.49 -18.72 0.66
CA LEU A 281 7.58 -18.89 -0.30
C LEU A 281 7.26 -19.96 -1.36
N VAL A 282 6.69 -21.09 -0.96
CA VAL A 282 6.26 -22.15 -1.90
C VAL A 282 5.21 -21.59 -2.87
N CYS A 283 4.20 -20.86 -2.38
CA CYS A 283 3.19 -20.23 -3.25
C CYS A 283 3.82 -19.24 -4.24
N MET A 284 4.79 -18.42 -3.81
CA MET A 284 5.50 -17.49 -4.71
C MET A 284 6.32 -18.23 -5.76
N LEU A 285 7.09 -19.25 -5.36
CA LEU A 285 7.89 -20.05 -6.28
C LEU A 285 7.02 -20.79 -7.30
N THR A 286 5.90 -21.37 -6.86
CA THR A 286 4.94 -22.01 -7.77
C THR A 286 4.32 -21.02 -8.74
N ALA A 287 3.96 -19.80 -8.29
CA ALA A 287 3.49 -18.75 -9.17
C ALA A 287 4.51 -18.41 -10.27
N PHE A 288 5.79 -18.27 -9.91
CA PHE A 288 6.86 -18.04 -10.90
C PHE A 288 7.05 -19.21 -11.86
N ILE A 289 7.01 -20.45 -11.38
CA ILE A 289 7.08 -21.63 -12.23
C ILE A 289 5.93 -21.60 -13.25
N PHE A 290 4.71 -21.29 -12.82
CA PHE A 290 3.57 -21.16 -13.74
C PHE A 290 3.76 -20.02 -14.75
N ILE A 291 4.26 -18.86 -14.37
CA ILE A 291 4.56 -17.76 -15.30
C ILE A 291 5.59 -18.19 -16.36
N ILE A 292 6.60 -18.95 -15.99
CA ILE A 292 7.71 -19.33 -16.91
C ILE A 292 7.36 -20.54 -17.77
N LEU A 293 6.85 -21.61 -17.17
CA LEU A 293 6.70 -22.92 -17.83
C LEU A 293 5.30 -23.19 -18.38
N CYS A 294 4.26 -22.67 -17.70
CA CYS A 294 2.87 -23.00 -18.03
C CYS A 294 2.15 -21.88 -18.78
N ARG A 295 2.90 -21.05 -19.49
CA ARG A 295 2.47 -19.82 -20.16
C ARG A 295 1.31 -19.97 -21.13
N CYS A 296 1.12 -21.17 -21.70
CA CYS A 296 0.11 -21.46 -22.70
C CYS A 296 -1.16 -22.12 -22.14
N LEU A 297 -1.25 -22.27 -20.82
CA LEU A 297 -2.39 -22.97 -20.20
C LEU A 297 -3.42 -21.98 -19.67
N PRO A 298 -4.70 -22.09 -20.06
CA PRO A 298 -5.74 -21.09 -19.73
C PRO A 298 -5.99 -20.93 -18.21
N PHE A 299 -5.68 -21.92 -17.40
CA PHE A 299 -5.84 -21.80 -15.95
C PHE A 299 -4.75 -20.96 -15.26
N THR A 300 -3.67 -20.59 -15.96
CA THR A 300 -2.56 -19.77 -15.40
C THR A 300 -3.05 -18.39 -15.00
N ASP A 301 -3.99 -17.80 -15.75
CA ASP A 301 -4.55 -16.47 -15.51
C ASP A 301 -5.28 -16.35 -14.18
N TYR A 302 -5.80 -17.45 -13.67
CA TYR A 302 -6.50 -17.53 -12.40
C TYR A 302 -5.58 -17.99 -11.27
N THR A 303 -4.72 -18.96 -11.55
CA THR A 303 -3.87 -19.59 -10.52
C THR A 303 -2.70 -18.71 -10.13
N VAL A 304 -2.08 -17.97 -11.08
CA VAL A 304 -0.95 -17.09 -10.80
C VAL A 304 -1.34 -15.98 -9.82
N PRO A 305 -2.35 -15.14 -10.08
CA PRO A 305 -2.72 -14.09 -9.12
C PRO A 305 -3.19 -14.65 -7.78
N LEU A 306 -3.89 -15.79 -7.78
CA LEU A 306 -4.29 -16.46 -6.55
C LEU A 306 -3.07 -16.87 -5.70
N LEU A 307 -2.07 -17.51 -6.32
CA LEU A 307 -0.84 -17.92 -5.66
C LEU A 307 0.01 -16.72 -5.22
N LEU A 308 0.08 -15.64 -6.01
CA LEU A 308 0.73 -14.39 -5.62
C LEU A 308 0.06 -13.77 -4.39
N GLY A 309 -1.28 -13.74 -4.37
CA GLY A 309 -2.05 -13.25 -3.22
C GLY A 309 -1.82 -14.10 -1.97
N CYS A 310 -1.87 -15.44 -2.10
CA CYS A 310 -1.55 -16.36 -1.01
C CYS A 310 -0.11 -16.15 -0.52
N GLY A 311 0.86 -16.14 -1.43
CA GLY A 311 2.28 -16.02 -1.12
C GLY A 311 2.61 -14.76 -0.34
N THR A 312 2.19 -13.60 -0.87
CA THR A 312 2.39 -12.31 -0.20
C THR A 312 1.60 -12.18 1.09
N GLY A 313 0.39 -12.72 1.15
CA GLY A 313 -0.42 -12.76 2.35
C GLY A 313 0.28 -13.51 3.49
N TYR A 314 0.79 -14.70 3.23
CA TYR A 314 1.50 -15.52 4.23
C TYR A 314 2.86 -14.93 4.62
N ILE A 315 3.70 -14.52 3.65
CA ILE A 315 5.02 -13.95 3.95
C ILE A 315 4.88 -12.63 4.68
N GLY A 316 3.98 -11.76 4.22
CA GLY A 316 3.74 -10.48 4.88
C GLY A 316 3.25 -10.66 6.31
N SER A 317 2.39 -11.63 6.60
CA SER A 317 1.97 -11.94 7.96
C SER A 317 3.12 -12.49 8.80
N TYR A 318 3.95 -13.38 8.25
CA TYR A 318 5.14 -13.90 8.92
C TYR A 318 6.12 -12.77 9.31
N VAL A 319 6.44 -11.90 8.35
CA VAL A 319 7.36 -10.78 8.59
C VAL A 319 6.79 -9.79 9.60
N LEU A 320 5.48 -9.47 9.50
CA LEU A 320 4.82 -8.58 10.47
C LEU A 320 4.93 -9.14 11.90
N HIS A 321 4.66 -10.42 12.09
CA HIS A 321 4.81 -11.06 13.40
C HIS A 321 6.26 -11.01 13.89
N LYS A 322 7.26 -11.20 12.99
CA LYS A 322 8.66 -11.06 13.36
C LYS A 322 9.00 -9.65 13.84
N TYR A 323 8.51 -8.62 13.16
CA TYR A 323 8.69 -7.24 13.60
C TYR A 323 8.02 -6.94 14.94
N ILE A 324 6.80 -7.46 15.16
CA ILE A 324 6.09 -7.25 16.43
C ILE A 324 6.79 -7.97 17.58
N ASP A 325 7.33 -9.19 17.36
CA ASP A 325 8.02 -9.98 18.37
C ASP A 325 9.41 -9.41 18.69
N ALA A 326 10.11 -8.83 17.70
CA ALA A 326 11.45 -8.27 17.87
C ALA A 326 11.44 -6.91 18.57
N GLY A 327 10.40 -6.10 18.38
CA GLY A 327 10.31 -4.75 18.95
C GLY A 327 9.91 -4.76 20.43
N ILE A 328 10.68 -4.05 21.27
CA ILE A 328 10.25 -3.69 22.62
C ILE A 328 8.99 -2.83 22.52
N HIS A 329 8.20 -2.74 23.59
CA HIS A 329 6.91 -2.04 23.58
C HIS A 329 6.95 -0.63 22.97
N CYS A 330 8.04 0.11 23.18
CA CYS A 330 8.24 1.46 22.64
C CYS A 330 8.59 1.45 21.14
N GLU A 331 9.23 0.40 20.65
CA GLU A 331 9.73 0.29 19.27
C GLU A 331 8.73 -0.35 18.28
N ARG A 332 7.66 -0.96 18.78
CA ARG A 332 6.66 -1.64 17.94
C ARG A 332 6.06 -0.74 16.86
N SER A 333 5.83 0.52 17.16
CA SER A 333 5.33 1.50 16.19
C SER A 333 6.35 1.73 15.07
N THR A 334 7.65 1.79 15.41
CA THR A 334 8.75 1.94 14.46
C THR A 334 8.90 0.70 13.58
N ALA A 335 8.81 -0.50 14.20
CA ALA A 335 8.87 -1.77 13.47
C ALA A 335 7.73 -1.91 12.44
N ILE A 336 6.52 -1.51 12.83
CA ILE A 336 5.35 -1.52 11.93
C ILE A 336 5.49 -0.49 10.81
N SER A 337 6.02 0.71 11.11
CA SER A 337 6.32 1.70 10.08
C SER A 337 7.32 1.17 9.05
N SER A 338 8.36 0.44 9.50
CA SER A 338 9.33 -0.22 8.60
C SER A 338 8.68 -1.29 7.74
N TYR A 339 7.76 -2.08 8.32
CA TYR A 339 7.00 -3.07 7.56
C TYR A 339 6.21 -2.42 6.41
N PHE A 340 5.42 -1.38 6.68
CA PHE A 340 4.67 -0.67 5.65
C PHE A 340 5.59 0.00 4.63
N LEU A 341 6.69 0.57 5.08
CA LEU A 341 7.67 1.20 4.20
C LEU A 341 8.33 0.19 3.23
N ALA A 342 8.62 -1.03 3.70
CA ALA A 342 9.13 -2.10 2.86
C ALA A 342 8.10 -2.53 1.80
N CYS A 343 6.83 -2.66 2.18
CA CYS A 343 5.76 -3.00 1.25
C CYS A 343 5.58 -1.92 0.18
N GLU A 344 5.34 -0.68 0.60
CA GLU A 344 5.02 0.42 -0.32
C GLU A 344 6.24 0.85 -1.15
N GLY A 345 7.42 0.94 -0.52
CA GLY A 345 8.66 1.29 -1.21
C GLY A 345 9.10 0.21 -2.20
N GLY A 346 8.99 -1.07 -1.82
CA GLY A 346 9.24 -2.19 -2.72
C GLY A 346 8.29 -2.19 -3.91
N PHE A 347 7.01 -1.98 -3.66
CA PHE A 347 5.98 -1.92 -4.69
C PHE A 347 6.23 -0.77 -5.69
N ALA A 348 6.49 0.45 -5.20
CA ALA A 348 6.84 1.59 -6.03
C ALA A 348 8.12 1.34 -6.84
N GLY A 349 9.14 0.71 -6.23
CA GLY A 349 10.36 0.29 -6.89
C GLY A 349 10.10 -0.70 -8.04
N GLY A 350 9.20 -1.66 -7.85
CA GLY A 350 8.80 -2.62 -8.88
C GLY A 350 8.15 -1.95 -10.10
N ILE A 351 7.21 -1.04 -9.87
CA ILE A 351 6.57 -0.27 -10.96
C ILE A 351 7.61 0.60 -11.67
N CYS A 352 8.50 1.26 -10.92
CA CYS A 352 9.58 2.06 -11.49
C CYS A 352 10.47 1.24 -12.43
N ILE A 353 10.93 0.06 -11.96
CA ILE A 353 11.76 -0.86 -12.76
C ILE A 353 11.00 -1.29 -14.02
N SER A 354 9.72 -1.62 -13.89
CA SER A 354 8.88 -1.98 -15.04
C SER A 354 8.90 -0.89 -16.11
N TYR A 355 8.58 0.34 -15.74
CA TYR A 355 8.44 1.45 -16.70
C TYR A 355 9.78 2.01 -17.21
N MET A 356 10.88 1.83 -16.49
CA MET A 356 12.20 2.33 -16.92
C MET A 356 12.97 1.34 -17.80
N PHE A 357 12.87 0.05 -17.54
CA PHE A 357 13.76 -0.95 -18.10
C PHE A 357 13.08 -1.96 -19.03
N ILE A 358 11.76 -2.08 -18.98
CA ILE A 358 11.05 -2.96 -19.92
C ILE A 358 10.86 -2.21 -21.21
N ASP A 359 11.59 -2.63 -22.26
CA ASP A 359 11.53 -2.04 -23.59
C ASP A 359 10.15 -2.28 -24.22
N ASN A 360 9.68 -1.33 -25.05
CA ASN A 360 8.35 -1.42 -25.70
C ASN A 360 8.14 -2.75 -26.43
N GLN A 361 9.18 -3.34 -27.02
CA GLN A 361 9.07 -4.63 -27.67
C GLN A 361 8.85 -5.77 -26.69
N ILE A 362 9.53 -5.74 -25.54
CA ILE A 362 9.37 -6.70 -24.46
C ILE A 362 8.03 -6.47 -23.75
N MET A 363 7.63 -5.21 -23.57
CA MET A 363 6.30 -4.85 -23.05
C MET A 363 5.19 -5.30 -23.99
N ALA A 364 5.33 -5.02 -25.28
CA ALA A 364 4.34 -5.48 -26.27
C ALA A 364 4.29 -7.01 -26.37
N GLN A 365 5.42 -7.68 -26.21
CA GLN A 365 5.45 -9.15 -26.10
C GLN A 365 4.84 -9.62 -24.78
N PHE A 366 5.16 -9.00 -23.64
CA PHE A 366 4.57 -9.34 -22.35
C PHE A 366 3.07 -9.01 -22.33
N HIS A 367 2.69 -7.86 -22.86
CA HIS A 367 1.27 -7.45 -22.99
C HIS A 367 0.55 -8.32 -24.03
N LYS A 368 1.15 -8.63 -25.17
CA LYS A 368 0.61 -9.63 -26.10
C LYS A 368 0.55 -11.01 -25.49
N ILE A 369 1.49 -11.36 -24.67
CA ILE A 369 1.50 -12.61 -23.93
C ILE A 369 0.39 -12.58 -22.87
N LEU A 370 0.26 -11.51 -22.07
CA LEU A 370 -0.84 -11.33 -21.13
C LEU A 370 -2.20 -11.21 -21.84
N GLN A 371 -2.29 -10.42 -22.92
CA GLN A 371 -3.51 -10.27 -23.74
C GLN A 371 -3.84 -11.52 -24.56
N SER A 372 -2.86 -12.27 -25.06
CA SER A 372 -3.16 -13.58 -25.66
C SER A 372 -3.70 -14.57 -24.64
N PHE A 373 -3.38 -14.38 -23.36
CA PHE A 373 -4.02 -15.04 -22.23
C PHE A 373 -5.48 -14.59 -22.04
N LEU A 374 -5.79 -13.32 -22.29
CA LEU A 374 -7.12 -12.73 -22.07
C LEU A 374 -8.04 -12.87 -23.31
N ASN A 375 -7.49 -12.99 -24.53
CA ASN A 375 -8.22 -13.05 -25.79
C ASN A 375 -8.39 -14.47 -26.35
N CYS A 376 -8.04 -15.51 -25.61
CA CYS A 376 -8.39 -16.88 -25.95
C CYS A 376 -9.82 -17.27 -25.53
N TYR A 377 -10.68 -16.25 -25.30
CA TYR A 377 -12.13 -16.43 -25.09
C TYR A 377 -12.92 -15.48 -25.95
#